data_35d62f8a99fe17ef9d6a3e1ab74b32f0
#
_entry.id   35d62f8a99fe17ef9d6a3e1ab74b32f0
#
_cell.length_a   1.000
_cell.length_b   1.000
_cell.length_c   1.000
_cell.angle_alpha   90.00
_cell.angle_beta   90.00
_cell.angle_gamma   90.00
#
_symmetry.space_group_name_H-M   'P 1'
#
loop_
_entity.id
_entity.type
_entity.pdbx_description
1 polymer ?
#
loop_
_entity_poly.entity_id
_entity_poly.type
_entity_poly.pdbx_seq_one_letter_code
_entity_poly.pdbx_strand_id
1 'polypeptide(L)'
;MINVDKTENTIAYNKIQEFKNFFELVGDYAKVGYAHFDALSRDGYALSSWYKNVGEEEGTPLPEIIGIHSHFHPEDRAVMLDFLAKVIKGESTKLCRDVRIRRADGSYTWTRVNVLVRNYRPQDNVIEMLCINFDITQLKETEQMLIKAKEKAEEADRLKSAFLANMSHEIRTPLNAIVGFSSMLEEAEDQEEKHQYITIIEDNNKLLLQLISDILDLSKIEAGTFDIIPERVNAKQLCNDLFQAMQMKATPQVELLMKDNLPELTFTSDKNRLYQVLLNFVTNALKFTSEGSITIDYKIDGNEVKFSVQDTGMGIEPEKQEAIFSRFVKLNSFIPGTGLGLPICQSIVTQLGGKIGVESEPGRGSCFWFTHPIN
;
A
#
# COMPACT_ATOMS: atom_id res chain seq x y z
N MET A 1 -29.30 -38.70 -63.91
CA MET A 1 -28.59 -38.93 -62.58
C MET A 1 -27.46 -37.94 -62.30
N ILE A 2 -26.84 -37.25 -63.28
CA ILE A 2 -25.65 -36.35 -63.04
C ILE A 2 -26.01 -34.98 -62.41
N ASN A 3 -27.28 -34.52 -62.51
CA ASN A 3 -27.63 -33.20 -61.99
C ASN A 3 -27.99 -33.16 -60.47
N VAL A 4 -28.36 -34.25 -59.86
CA VAL A 4 -28.71 -34.29 -58.44
C VAL A 4 -27.44 -34.21 -57.59
N ASP A 5 -26.39 -34.90 -58.00
CA ASP A 5 -25.09 -34.94 -57.31
C ASP A 5 -24.37 -33.59 -57.26
N LYS A 6 -24.47 -32.74 -58.31
CA LYS A 6 -23.93 -31.37 -58.33
C LYS A 6 -24.65 -30.45 -57.38
N THR A 7 -25.98 -30.60 -57.22
CA THR A 7 -26.79 -29.74 -56.39
C THR A 7 -26.55 -30.05 -54.89
N GLU A 8 -26.45 -31.30 -54.51
CA GLU A 8 -26.14 -31.73 -53.16
C GLU A 8 -24.72 -31.29 -52.72
N ASN A 9 -23.74 -31.45 -53.60
CA ASN A 9 -22.39 -30.97 -53.35
C ASN A 9 -22.32 -29.42 -53.20
N THR A 10 -23.10 -28.69 -53.99
CA THR A 10 -23.16 -27.21 -53.91
C THR A 10 -23.81 -26.77 -52.60
N ILE A 11 -24.89 -27.44 -52.16
CA ILE A 11 -25.57 -27.17 -50.89
C ILE A 11 -24.65 -27.48 -49.70
N ALA A 12 -23.95 -28.60 -49.73
CA ALA A 12 -22.99 -28.98 -48.71
C ALA A 12 -21.82 -27.98 -48.62
N TYR A 13 -21.28 -27.56 -49.75
CA TYR A 13 -20.23 -26.54 -49.83
C TYR A 13 -20.71 -25.19 -49.24
N ASN A 14 -21.89 -24.72 -49.61
CA ASN A 14 -22.45 -23.47 -49.10
C ASN A 14 -22.65 -23.53 -47.58
N LYS A 15 -23.15 -24.63 -47.04
CA LYS A 15 -23.29 -24.82 -45.58
C LYS A 15 -21.94 -24.82 -44.86
N ILE A 16 -20.92 -25.40 -45.45
CA ILE A 16 -19.54 -25.38 -44.88
C ILE A 16 -19.01 -23.95 -44.84
N GLN A 17 -19.24 -23.15 -45.92
CA GLN A 17 -18.81 -21.76 -45.97
C GLN A 17 -19.57 -20.88 -44.96
N GLU A 18 -20.88 -21.06 -44.84
CA GLU A 18 -21.69 -20.35 -43.84
C GLU A 18 -21.18 -20.68 -42.42
N PHE A 19 -20.86 -21.94 -42.14
CA PHE A 19 -20.34 -22.38 -40.85
C PHE A 19 -18.98 -21.78 -40.59
N LYS A 20 -18.10 -21.74 -41.58
CA LYS A 20 -16.78 -21.11 -41.48
C LYS A 20 -16.90 -19.61 -41.17
N ASN A 21 -17.71 -18.88 -41.93
CA ASN A 21 -17.96 -17.46 -41.74
C ASN A 21 -18.55 -17.15 -40.36
N PHE A 22 -19.48 -18.00 -39.89
CA PHE A 22 -20.04 -17.88 -38.55
C PHE A 22 -18.96 -18.05 -37.45
N PHE A 23 -18.10 -19.08 -37.58
CA PHE A 23 -17.02 -19.27 -36.62
C PHE A 23 -15.96 -18.18 -36.65
N GLU A 24 -15.64 -17.62 -37.81
CA GLU A 24 -14.75 -16.48 -37.94
C GLU A 24 -15.36 -15.24 -37.27
N LEU A 25 -16.64 -14.97 -37.47
CA LEU A 25 -17.34 -13.87 -36.81
C LEU A 25 -17.37 -14.01 -35.29
N VAL A 26 -17.75 -15.19 -34.79
CA VAL A 26 -17.72 -15.49 -33.35
C VAL A 26 -16.30 -15.40 -32.79
N GLY A 27 -15.32 -15.89 -33.55
CA GLY A 27 -13.92 -15.85 -33.18
C GLY A 27 -13.39 -14.45 -32.96
N ASP A 28 -13.70 -13.52 -33.84
CA ASP A 28 -13.27 -12.13 -33.75
C ASP A 28 -13.94 -11.39 -32.59
N TYR A 29 -15.25 -11.56 -32.40
CA TYR A 29 -16.00 -10.86 -31.34
C TYR A 29 -15.77 -11.45 -29.95
N ALA A 30 -15.77 -12.78 -29.83
CA ALA A 30 -15.65 -13.47 -28.56
C ALA A 30 -14.21 -13.88 -28.21
N LYS A 31 -13.24 -13.53 -29.07
CA LYS A 31 -11.82 -13.94 -28.96
C LYS A 31 -11.68 -15.47 -28.82
N VAL A 32 -12.46 -16.22 -29.59
CA VAL A 32 -12.48 -17.67 -29.59
C VAL A 32 -11.73 -18.17 -30.80
N GLY A 33 -10.65 -18.90 -30.59
CA GLY A 33 -9.92 -19.55 -31.65
C GLY A 33 -10.25 -21.04 -31.73
N TYR A 34 -10.23 -21.56 -32.96
CA TYR A 34 -10.45 -23.00 -33.23
C TYR A 34 -9.31 -23.56 -34.06
N ALA A 35 -8.79 -24.73 -33.65
CA ALA A 35 -7.85 -25.52 -34.41
C ALA A 35 -8.22 -27.01 -34.37
N HIS A 36 -7.94 -27.70 -35.46
CA HIS A 36 -8.04 -29.14 -35.59
C HIS A 36 -6.70 -29.69 -36.09
N PHE A 37 -6.07 -30.55 -35.34
CA PHE A 37 -4.74 -31.04 -35.69
C PHE A 37 -4.49 -32.47 -35.13
N ASP A 38 -3.54 -33.14 -35.72
CA ASP A 38 -2.93 -34.32 -35.13
C ASP A 38 -1.83 -33.92 -34.16
N ALA A 39 -1.87 -34.41 -32.93
CA ALA A 39 -0.92 -34.00 -31.88
C ALA A 39 0.50 -34.54 -32.08
N LEU A 40 0.68 -35.59 -32.88
CA LEU A 40 1.96 -36.25 -33.12
C LEU A 40 2.65 -35.70 -34.39
N SER A 41 1.94 -35.69 -35.52
CA SER A 41 2.45 -35.14 -36.78
C SER A 41 2.41 -33.60 -36.77
N ARG A 42 1.50 -32.99 -35.95
CA ARG A 42 1.17 -31.57 -35.88
C ARG A 42 0.50 -31.01 -37.14
N ASP A 43 0.11 -31.88 -38.05
CA ASP A 43 -0.64 -31.48 -39.25
C ASP A 43 -2.08 -31.17 -38.91
N GLY A 44 -2.63 -30.18 -39.62
CA GLY A 44 -4.00 -29.78 -39.38
C GLY A 44 -4.35 -28.42 -39.92
N TYR A 45 -5.36 -27.78 -39.39
CA TYR A 45 -5.77 -26.41 -39.75
C TYR A 45 -6.26 -25.65 -38.53
N ALA A 46 -6.12 -24.32 -38.60
CA ALA A 46 -6.69 -23.41 -37.61
C ALA A 46 -7.40 -22.25 -38.30
N LEU A 47 -8.34 -21.63 -37.60
CA LEU A 47 -9.00 -20.41 -38.07
C LEU A 47 -8.14 -19.18 -37.69
N SER A 48 -8.35 -18.07 -38.40
CA SER A 48 -7.65 -16.80 -38.18
C SER A 48 -7.64 -16.35 -36.72
N SER A 49 -8.78 -16.48 -36.03
CA SER A 49 -8.92 -16.15 -34.61
C SER A 49 -8.01 -17.00 -33.69
N TRP A 50 -7.72 -18.24 -34.07
CA TRP A 50 -6.80 -19.08 -33.29
C TRP A 50 -5.36 -18.55 -33.34
N TYR A 51 -4.90 -18.17 -34.55
CA TYR A 51 -3.59 -17.55 -34.72
C TYR A 51 -3.45 -16.26 -33.93
N LYS A 52 -4.47 -15.38 -33.99
CA LYS A 52 -4.52 -14.13 -33.22
C LYS A 52 -4.41 -14.38 -31.72
N ASN A 53 -5.13 -15.38 -31.20
CA ASN A 53 -5.12 -15.70 -29.76
C ASN A 53 -3.80 -16.27 -29.26
N VAL A 54 -3.05 -16.96 -30.11
CA VAL A 54 -1.70 -17.46 -29.77
C VAL A 54 -0.59 -16.47 -30.16
N GLY A 55 -0.94 -15.32 -30.76
CA GLY A 55 -0.01 -14.26 -31.11
C GLY A 55 0.85 -14.53 -32.34
N GLU A 56 0.32 -15.31 -33.28
CA GLU A 56 1.00 -15.72 -34.53
C GLU A 56 0.31 -15.14 -35.76
N GLU A 57 1.05 -15.03 -36.86
CA GLU A 57 0.50 -14.63 -38.17
C GLU A 57 -0.35 -15.75 -38.76
N GLU A 58 -1.47 -15.36 -39.38
CA GLU A 58 -2.33 -16.32 -40.08
C GLU A 58 -1.57 -16.99 -41.24
N GLY A 59 -1.64 -18.33 -41.28
CA GLY A 59 -0.96 -19.14 -42.26
C GLY A 59 0.44 -19.65 -41.84
N THR A 60 0.92 -19.27 -40.68
CA THR A 60 2.12 -19.90 -40.11
C THR A 60 1.90 -21.42 -39.99
N PRO A 61 2.81 -22.25 -40.44
CA PRO A 61 2.65 -23.70 -40.40
C PRO A 61 2.38 -24.19 -38.97
N LEU A 62 1.30 -24.96 -38.76
CA LEU A 62 0.96 -25.48 -37.44
C LEU A 62 2.07 -26.27 -36.75
N PRO A 63 2.92 -27.08 -37.49
CA PRO A 63 4.07 -27.74 -36.89
C PRO A 63 5.08 -26.81 -36.21
N GLU A 64 5.14 -25.55 -36.61
CA GLU A 64 6.01 -24.53 -36.00
C GLU A 64 5.41 -23.95 -34.74
N ILE A 65 4.08 -23.93 -34.61
CA ILE A 65 3.31 -23.35 -33.49
C ILE A 65 2.94 -24.42 -32.47
N ILE A 66 2.39 -25.57 -32.91
CA ILE A 66 1.95 -26.67 -32.08
C ILE A 66 3.15 -27.49 -31.63
N GLY A 67 4.00 -26.87 -30.86
CA GLY A 67 5.12 -27.54 -30.20
C GLY A 67 5.05 -27.25 -28.71
N ILE A 68 4.91 -28.28 -27.90
CA ILE A 68 4.81 -28.15 -26.43
C ILE A 68 5.97 -27.31 -25.84
N HIS A 69 7.05 -27.15 -26.58
CA HIS A 69 8.26 -26.52 -26.08
C HIS A 69 8.48 -25.07 -26.53
N SER A 70 7.77 -24.56 -27.53
CA SER A 70 8.08 -23.24 -28.11
C SER A 70 7.26 -22.09 -27.52
N HIS A 71 5.96 -22.27 -27.34
CA HIS A 71 5.05 -21.17 -27.01
C HIS A 71 4.52 -21.20 -25.56
N PHE A 72 4.51 -22.36 -24.90
CA PHE A 72 4.04 -22.44 -23.51
C PHE A 72 5.07 -21.88 -22.51
N HIS A 73 4.60 -21.19 -21.50
CA HIS A 73 5.43 -20.87 -20.34
C HIS A 73 6.04 -22.16 -19.74
N PRO A 74 7.31 -22.15 -19.29
CA PRO A 74 7.98 -23.34 -18.78
C PRO A 74 7.19 -24.13 -17.72
N GLU A 75 6.53 -23.45 -16.80
CA GLU A 75 5.73 -24.08 -15.75
C GLU A 75 4.46 -24.75 -16.28
N ASP A 76 3.88 -24.23 -17.37
CA ASP A 76 2.62 -24.74 -17.93
C ASP A 76 2.85 -25.92 -18.90
N ARG A 77 4.07 -26.15 -19.35
CA ARG A 77 4.44 -27.26 -20.23
C ARG A 77 4.17 -28.64 -19.63
N ALA A 78 4.40 -28.78 -18.33
CA ALA A 78 4.19 -30.04 -17.61
C ALA A 78 2.73 -30.51 -17.68
N VAL A 79 1.77 -29.57 -17.67
CA VAL A 79 0.33 -29.87 -17.75
C VAL A 79 -0.02 -30.48 -19.11
N MET A 80 0.55 -29.97 -20.19
CA MET A 80 0.30 -30.47 -21.55
C MET A 80 0.95 -31.83 -21.79
N LEU A 81 2.15 -32.04 -21.25
CA LEU A 81 2.84 -33.35 -21.31
C LEU A 81 2.10 -34.46 -20.53
N ASP A 82 1.63 -34.13 -19.32
CA ASP A 82 0.81 -35.01 -18.50
C ASP A 82 -0.50 -35.38 -19.21
N PHE A 83 -1.15 -34.40 -19.85
CA PHE A 83 -2.37 -34.67 -20.61
C PHE A 83 -2.11 -35.64 -21.79
N LEU A 84 -1.07 -35.40 -22.59
CA LEU A 84 -0.72 -36.32 -23.70
C LEU A 84 -0.42 -37.74 -23.19
N ALA A 85 0.33 -37.85 -22.09
CA ALA A 85 0.61 -39.16 -21.49
C ALA A 85 -0.67 -39.90 -21.06
N LYS A 86 -1.66 -39.15 -20.50
CA LYS A 86 -2.96 -39.69 -20.12
C LYS A 86 -3.81 -40.10 -21.33
N VAL A 87 -3.75 -39.34 -22.42
CA VAL A 87 -4.42 -39.70 -23.68
C VAL A 87 -3.90 -41.03 -24.23
N ILE A 88 -2.56 -41.17 -24.27
CA ILE A 88 -1.91 -42.39 -24.77
C ILE A 88 -2.28 -43.61 -23.93
N LYS A 89 -2.48 -43.45 -22.63
CA LYS A 89 -2.94 -44.52 -21.72
C LYS A 89 -4.46 -44.74 -21.75
N GLY A 90 -5.22 -43.92 -22.49
CA GLY A 90 -6.68 -44.00 -22.51
C GLY A 90 -7.36 -43.44 -21.25
N GLU A 91 -6.63 -42.73 -20.41
CA GLU A 91 -7.12 -42.22 -19.11
C GLU A 91 -7.85 -40.86 -19.25
N SER A 92 -7.63 -40.14 -20.34
CA SER A 92 -8.27 -38.83 -20.58
C SER A 92 -8.50 -38.55 -22.06
N THR A 93 -9.62 -37.88 -22.35
CA THR A 93 -9.96 -37.41 -23.70
C THR A 93 -10.22 -35.88 -23.75
N LYS A 94 -10.12 -35.19 -22.63
CA LYS A 94 -10.43 -33.76 -22.53
C LYS A 94 -9.43 -33.06 -21.63
N LEU A 95 -9.11 -31.81 -22.01
CA LEU A 95 -8.34 -30.88 -21.19
C LEU A 95 -9.04 -29.51 -21.21
N CYS A 96 -9.16 -28.89 -20.05
CA CYS A 96 -9.52 -27.49 -19.90
C CYS A 96 -8.55 -26.84 -18.90
N ARG A 97 -7.70 -25.93 -19.36
CA ARG A 97 -6.69 -25.28 -18.52
C ARG A 97 -6.41 -23.87 -18.99
N ASP A 98 -6.12 -23.00 -18.02
CA ASP A 98 -5.56 -21.68 -18.25
C ASP A 98 -4.03 -21.84 -18.32
N VAL A 99 -3.43 -21.38 -19.40
CA VAL A 99 -2.00 -21.48 -19.67
C VAL A 99 -1.47 -20.16 -20.21
N ARG A 100 -0.18 -19.93 -20.03
CA ARG A 100 0.52 -18.77 -20.59
C ARG A 100 1.17 -19.15 -21.90
N ILE A 101 0.82 -18.45 -22.96
CA ILE A 101 1.38 -18.61 -24.29
C ILE A 101 2.27 -17.41 -24.60
N ARG A 102 3.50 -17.67 -25.06
CA ARG A 102 4.45 -16.65 -25.42
C ARG A 102 4.14 -16.11 -26.82
N ARG A 103 4.03 -14.81 -26.93
CA ARG A 103 3.88 -14.09 -28.22
C ARG A 103 5.22 -13.90 -28.89
N ALA A 104 5.20 -13.50 -30.18
CA ALA A 104 6.39 -13.20 -30.96
C ALA A 104 7.28 -12.10 -30.35
N ASP A 105 6.71 -11.13 -29.65
CA ASP A 105 7.42 -10.07 -28.92
C ASP A 105 8.06 -10.53 -27.59
N GLY A 106 7.90 -11.80 -27.23
CA GLY A 106 8.40 -12.40 -26.00
C GLY A 106 7.47 -12.22 -24.78
N SER A 107 6.40 -11.44 -24.88
CA SER A 107 5.38 -11.31 -23.82
C SER A 107 4.54 -12.58 -23.68
N TYR A 108 3.82 -12.72 -22.57
CA TYR A 108 2.91 -13.83 -22.35
C TYR A 108 1.46 -13.36 -22.34
N THR A 109 0.59 -14.13 -23.00
CA THR A 109 -0.86 -13.97 -22.95
C THR A 109 -1.47 -15.13 -22.19
N TRP A 110 -2.49 -14.86 -21.38
CA TRP A 110 -3.27 -15.89 -20.73
C TRP A 110 -4.31 -16.47 -21.69
N THR A 111 -4.21 -17.74 -21.94
CA THR A 111 -5.10 -18.45 -22.86
C THR A 111 -5.76 -19.62 -22.14
N ARG A 112 -7.09 -19.66 -22.15
CA ARG A 112 -7.82 -20.87 -21.75
C ARG A 112 -7.86 -21.82 -22.92
N VAL A 113 -7.24 -22.97 -22.76
CA VAL A 113 -7.15 -24.01 -23.79
C VAL A 113 -8.11 -25.13 -23.44
N ASN A 114 -9.05 -25.42 -24.33
CA ASN A 114 -9.94 -26.56 -24.26
C ASN A 114 -9.57 -27.52 -25.39
N VAL A 115 -9.11 -28.69 -25.04
CA VAL A 115 -8.75 -29.75 -26.01
C VAL A 115 -9.69 -30.94 -25.85
N LEU A 116 -10.18 -31.44 -26.96
CA LEU A 116 -10.94 -32.66 -27.05
C LEU A 116 -10.23 -33.64 -28.01
N VAL A 117 -9.89 -34.79 -27.53
CA VAL A 117 -9.39 -35.92 -28.40
C VAL A 117 -10.58 -36.49 -29.13
N ARG A 118 -10.61 -36.32 -30.46
CA ARG A 118 -11.66 -36.86 -31.33
C ARG A 118 -11.41 -38.31 -31.70
N ASN A 119 -10.16 -38.65 -31.97
CA ASN A 119 -9.78 -39.97 -32.41
C ASN A 119 -8.34 -40.30 -31.96
N TYR A 120 -8.14 -41.49 -31.45
CA TYR A 120 -6.82 -42.02 -31.12
C TYR A 120 -6.62 -43.35 -31.83
N ARG A 121 -5.66 -43.41 -32.74
CA ARG A 121 -5.29 -44.63 -33.50
C ARG A 121 -3.83 -44.98 -33.24
N PRO A 122 -3.56 -45.83 -32.25
CA PRO A 122 -2.19 -46.20 -31.89
C PRO A 122 -1.43 -46.87 -33.07
N GLN A 123 -2.14 -47.62 -33.89
CA GLN A 123 -1.55 -48.33 -35.02
C GLN A 123 -0.99 -47.42 -36.10
N ASP A 124 -1.68 -46.26 -36.30
CA ASP A 124 -1.32 -45.23 -37.31
C ASP A 124 -0.48 -44.10 -36.70
N ASN A 125 -0.24 -44.15 -35.37
CA ASN A 125 0.42 -43.12 -34.61
C ASN A 125 -0.27 -41.73 -34.77
N VAL A 126 -1.62 -41.70 -34.64
CA VAL A 126 -2.46 -40.52 -34.85
C VAL A 126 -3.25 -40.20 -33.60
N ILE A 127 -3.23 -38.94 -33.17
CA ILE A 127 -4.07 -38.39 -32.10
C ILE A 127 -4.75 -37.12 -32.62
N GLU A 128 -5.97 -37.28 -33.16
CA GLU A 128 -6.75 -36.13 -33.65
C GLU A 128 -7.34 -35.33 -32.51
N MET A 129 -7.03 -34.03 -32.45
CA MET A 129 -7.48 -33.11 -31.42
C MET A 129 -8.23 -31.95 -32.01
N LEU A 130 -9.32 -31.55 -31.31
CA LEU A 130 -9.98 -30.27 -31.48
C LEU A 130 -9.51 -29.37 -30.34
N CYS A 131 -9.02 -28.18 -30.66
CA CYS A 131 -8.61 -27.19 -29.70
C CYS A 131 -9.44 -25.92 -29.86
N ILE A 132 -10.05 -25.48 -28.77
CA ILE A 132 -10.68 -24.18 -28.67
C ILE A 132 -9.88 -23.38 -27.66
N ASN A 133 -9.40 -22.22 -28.05
CA ASN A 133 -8.66 -21.30 -27.17
C ASN A 133 -9.43 -19.98 -26.97
N PHE A 134 -9.24 -19.38 -25.82
CA PHE A 134 -9.81 -18.09 -25.46
C PHE A 134 -8.70 -17.22 -24.89
N ASP A 135 -8.54 -16.01 -25.42
CA ASP A 135 -7.70 -15.01 -24.77
C ASP A 135 -8.41 -14.51 -23.52
N ILE A 136 -7.89 -14.87 -22.35
CA ILE A 136 -8.40 -14.48 -21.04
C ILE A 136 -7.48 -13.50 -20.32
N THR A 137 -6.57 -12.85 -21.05
CA THR A 137 -5.57 -11.93 -20.47
C THR A 137 -6.25 -10.80 -19.72
N GLN A 138 -7.21 -10.12 -20.36
CA GLN A 138 -7.97 -9.04 -19.71
C GLN A 138 -8.74 -9.50 -18.46
N LEU A 139 -9.27 -10.73 -18.48
CA LEU A 139 -9.95 -11.31 -17.34
C LEU A 139 -8.95 -11.51 -16.18
N LYS A 140 -7.78 -12.07 -16.46
CA LYS A 140 -6.73 -12.29 -15.44
C LYS A 140 -6.16 -11.00 -14.88
N GLU A 141 -5.95 -9.99 -15.72
CA GLU A 141 -5.53 -8.66 -15.28
C GLU A 141 -6.57 -8.01 -14.37
N THR A 142 -7.85 -8.07 -14.75
CA THR A 142 -8.95 -7.53 -13.93
C THR A 142 -9.07 -8.28 -12.59
N GLU A 143 -8.96 -9.60 -12.59
CA GLU A 143 -8.95 -10.43 -11.38
C GLU A 143 -7.81 -10.01 -10.44
N GLN A 144 -6.60 -9.82 -10.97
CA GLN A 144 -5.44 -9.37 -10.20
C GLN A 144 -5.60 -7.96 -9.63
N MET A 145 -6.16 -7.02 -10.44
CA MET A 145 -6.46 -5.66 -9.96
C MET A 145 -7.49 -5.69 -8.83
N LEU A 146 -8.53 -6.52 -8.95
CA LEU A 146 -9.56 -6.66 -7.94
C LEU A 146 -9.00 -7.26 -6.63
N ILE A 147 -8.16 -8.28 -6.72
CA ILE A 147 -7.48 -8.86 -5.55
C ILE A 147 -6.65 -7.80 -4.82
N LYS A 148 -5.80 -7.07 -5.56
CA LYS A 148 -4.98 -5.98 -4.97
C LYS A 148 -5.83 -4.86 -4.35
N ALA A 149 -6.93 -4.48 -5.00
CA ALA A 149 -7.85 -3.47 -4.47
C ALA A 149 -8.54 -3.95 -3.18
N LYS A 150 -8.95 -5.24 -3.16
CA LYS A 150 -9.54 -5.87 -1.98
C LYS A 150 -8.55 -5.90 -0.81
N GLU A 151 -7.33 -6.40 -1.02
CA GLU A 151 -6.28 -6.46 0.00
C GLU A 151 -6.00 -5.07 0.60
N LYS A 152 -5.91 -4.04 -0.26
CA LYS A 152 -5.72 -2.66 0.19
C LYS A 152 -6.91 -2.14 1.00
N ALA A 153 -8.13 -2.47 0.62
CA ALA A 153 -9.33 -2.08 1.36
C ALA A 153 -9.43 -2.79 2.73
N GLU A 154 -9.14 -4.08 2.78
CA GLU A 154 -9.12 -4.87 4.02
C GLU A 154 -8.04 -4.37 5.00
N GLU A 155 -6.85 -4.02 4.50
CA GLU A 155 -5.80 -3.45 5.33
C GLU A 155 -6.20 -2.07 5.88
N ALA A 156 -6.81 -1.20 5.06
CA ALA A 156 -7.32 0.10 5.51
C ALA A 156 -8.41 -0.05 6.58
N ASP A 157 -9.32 -1.02 6.44
CA ASP A 157 -10.37 -1.29 7.43
C ASP A 157 -9.79 -1.85 8.74
N ARG A 158 -8.79 -2.74 8.66
CA ARG A 158 -8.06 -3.25 9.81
C ARG A 158 -7.36 -2.13 10.59
N LEU A 159 -6.66 -1.22 9.88
CA LEU A 159 -5.99 -0.08 10.49
C LEU A 159 -6.99 0.88 11.14
N LYS A 160 -8.13 1.13 10.49
CA LYS A 160 -9.20 1.96 11.04
C LYS A 160 -9.80 1.35 12.31
N SER A 161 -10.05 0.05 12.33
CA SER A 161 -10.60 -0.65 13.48
C SER A 161 -9.62 -0.65 14.67
N ALA A 162 -8.33 -0.90 14.42
CA ALA A 162 -7.29 -0.78 15.43
C ALA A 162 -7.15 0.65 15.96
N PHE A 163 -7.28 1.66 15.10
CA PHE A 163 -7.31 3.07 15.49
C PHE A 163 -8.43 3.37 16.46
N LEU A 164 -9.68 2.98 16.15
CA LEU A 164 -10.84 3.21 17.02
C LEU A 164 -10.73 2.48 18.38
N ALA A 165 -10.21 1.26 18.38
CA ALA A 165 -9.98 0.50 19.60
C ALA A 165 -8.93 1.19 20.50
N ASN A 166 -7.81 1.63 19.93
CA ASN A 166 -6.77 2.34 20.66
C ASN A 166 -7.26 3.68 21.19
N MET A 167 -8.02 4.46 20.38
CA MET A 167 -8.64 5.71 20.84
C MET A 167 -9.55 5.49 22.05
N SER A 168 -10.42 4.46 21.99
CA SER A 168 -11.32 4.14 23.09
C SER A 168 -10.55 3.84 24.38
N HIS A 169 -9.43 3.14 24.28
CA HIS A 169 -8.57 2.84 25.42
C HIS A 169 -7.88 4.08 25.97
N GLU A 170 -7.27 4.90 25.10
CA GLU A 170 -6.56 6.12 25.50
C GLU A 170 -7.47 7.21 26.08
N ILE A 171 -8.76 7.24 25.71
CA ILE A 171 -9.79 8.10 26.31
C ILE A 171 -10.25 7.55 27.66
N ARG A 172 -10.44 6.24 27.77
CA ARG A 172 -10.99 5.61 28.98
C ARG A 172 -10.08 5.75 30.19
N THR A 173 -8.77 5.65 29.97
CA THR A 173 -7.78 5.70 31.07
C THR A 173 -7.81 7.04 31.82
N PRO A 174 -7.62 8.21 31.20
CA PRO A 174 -7.72 9.50 31.90
C PRO A 174 -9.14 9.77 32.41
N LEU A 175 -10.19 9.37 31.71
CA LEU A 175 -11.56 9.53 32.17
C LEU A 175 -11.83 8.78 33.49
N ASN A 176 -11.39 7.52 33.58
CA ASN A 176 -11.52 6.73 34.80
C ASN A 176 -10.72 7.35 35.96
N ALA A 177 -9.54 7.91 35.69
CA ALA A 177 -8.77 8.63 36.70
C ALA A 177 -9.52 9.87 37.18
N ILE A 178 -10.07 10.69 36.30
CA ILE A 178 -10.87 11.88 36.65
C ILE A 178 -12.05 11.47 37.52
N VAL A 179 -12.83 10.45 37.11
CA VAL A 179 -14.01 9.99 37.85
C VAL A 179 -13.60 9.42 39.22
N GLY A 180 -12.59 8.57 39.26
CA GLY A 180 -12.13 7.94 40.51
C GLY A 180 -11.62 8.95 41.56
N PHE A 181 -10.73 9.86 41.12
CA PHE A 181 -10.20 10.88 42.03
C PHE A 181 -11.23 11.96 42.39
N SER A 182 -12.21 12.23 41.52
CA SER A 182 -13.34 13.11 41.89
C SER A 182 -14.18 12.52 43.03
N SER A 183 -14.41 11.21 43.04
CA SER A 183 -15.15 10.56 44.17
C SER A 183 -14.32 10.56 45.45
N MET A 184 -12.99 10.31 45.34
CA MET A 184 -12.09 10.36 46.49
C MET A 184 -11.96 11.79 47.08
N LEU A 185 -12.07 12.82 46.22
CA LEU A 185 -12.01 14.22 46.65
C LEU A 185 -13.14 14.60 47.60
N GLU A 186 -14.34 13.97 47.46
CA GLU A 186 -15.48 14.19 48.36
C GLU A 186 -15.21 13.60 49.76
N GLU A 187 -14.46 12.52 49.86
CA GLU A 187 -14.16 11.79 51.10
C GLU A 187 -12.87 12.28 51.76
N ALA A 188 -12.03 13.02 51.05
CA ALA A 188 -10.75 13.50 51.59
C ALA A 188 -10.95 14.54 52.69
N GLU A 189 -10.34 14.34 53.86
CA GLU A 189 -10.35 15.28 54.97
C GLU A 189 -9.16 16.22 54.96
N ASP A 190 -7.99 15.71 54.54
CA ASP A 190 -6.73 16.46 54.49
C ASP A 190 -6.62 17.38 53.27
N GLN A 191 -6.13 18.59 53.50
CA GLN A 191 -5.93 19.60 52.44
C GLN A 191 -4.83 19.20 51.45
N GLU A 192 -3.82 18.46 51.90
CA GLU A 192 -2.74 18.00 51.03
C GLU A 192 -3.20 16.90 50.09
N GLU A 193 -4.01 15.94 50.57
CA GLU A 193 -4.68 14.94 49.76
C GLU A 193 -5.61 15.59 48.74
N LYS A 194 -6.43 16.56 49.14
CA LYS A 194 -7.29 17.30 48.23
C LYS A 194 -6.51 17.94 47.10
N HIS A 195 -5.39 18.59 47.41
CA HIS A 195 -4.54 19.22 46.42
C HIS A 195 -3.93 18.21 45.43
N GLN A 196 -3.49 17.06 45.96
CA GLN A 196 -2.98 15.97 45.13
C GLN A 196 -4.06 15.43 44.16
N TYR A 197 -5.27 15.17 44.63
CA TYR A 197 -6.38 14.69 43.79
C TYR A 197 -6.79 15.71 42.74
N ILE A 198 -6.87 17.01 43.10
CA ILE A 198 -7.12 18.09 42.13
C ILE A 198 -6.05 18.10 41.05
N THR A 199 -4.79 18.02 41.40
CA THR A 199 -3.68 17.99 40.44
C THR A 199 -3.80 16.81 39.48
N ILE A 200 -4.09 15.61 39.98
CA ILE A 200 -4.30 14.42 39.16
C ILE A 200 -5.47 14.62 38.18
N ILE A 201 -6.60 15.17 38.66
CA ILE A 201 -7.78 15.44 37.85
C ILE A 201 -7.45 16.45 36.75
N GLU A 202 -6.76 17.54 37.06
CA GLU A 202 -6.36 18.58 36.11
C GLU A 202 -5.43 18.03 35.06
N ASP A 203 -4.44 17.24 35.43
CA ASP A 203 -3.47 16.68 34.47
C ASP A 203 -4.12 15.65 33.53
N ASN A 204 -5.02 14.82 34.04
CA ASN A 204 -5.79 13.90 33.19
C ASN A 204 -6.78 14.66 32.28
N ASN A 205 -7.36 15.77 32.73
CA ASN A 205 -8.22 16.61 31.91
C ASN A 205 -7.42 17.28 30.76
N LYS A 206 -6.23 17.81 31.06
CA LYS A 206 -5.31 18.34 30.01
C LYS A 206 -4.94 17.28 28.99
N LEU A 207 -4.63 16.06 29.45
CA LEU A 207 -4.33 14.93 28.57
C LEU A 207 -5.51 14.56 27.67
N LEU A 208 -6.73 14.54 28.23
CA LEU A 208 -7.95 14.23 27.46
C LEU A 208 -8.26 15.30 26.40
N LEU A 209 -8.13 16.58 26.75
CA LEU A 209 -8.30 17.69 25.80
C LEU A 209 -7.27 17.63 24.66
N GLN A 210 -6.01 17.30 24.98
CA GLN A 210 -4.97 17.11 23.97
C GLN A 210 -5.31 15.94 23.05
N LEU A 211 -5.76 14.79 23.57
CA LEU A 211 -6.21 13.64 22.80
C LEU A 211 -7.33 14.01 21.82
N ILE A 212 -8.33 14.74 22.29
CA ILE A 212 -9.46 15.17 21.45
C ILE A 212 -8.96 16.10 20.33
N SER A 213 -8.07 17.04 20.64
CA SER A 213 -7.47 17.91 19.63
C SER A 213 -6.66 17.13 18.60
N ASP A 214 -5.83 16.19 19.04
CA ASP A 214 -5.03 15.32 18.18
C ASP A 214 -5.90 14.50 17.21
N ILE A 215 -7.02 13.96 17.70
CA ILE A 215 -8.00 13.20 16.90
C ILE A 215 -8.68 14.08 15.86
N LEU A 216 -9.08 15.29 16.25
CA LEU A 216 -9.71 16.25 15.33
C LEU A 216 -8.73 16.70 14.23
N ASP A 217 -7.48 16.98 14.59
CA ASP A 217 -6.45 17.33 13.61
C ASP A 217 -6.23 16.16 12.63
N LEU A 218 -6.09 14.94 13.14
CA LEU A 218 -5.92 13.75 12.30
C LEU A 218 -7.11 13.52 11.38
N SER A 219 -8.34 13.70 11.88
CA SER A 219 -9.57 13.56 11.09
C SER A 219 -9.64 14.58 9.95
N LYS A 220 -9.23 15.83 10.21
CA LYS A 220 -9.15 16.89 9.17
C LYS A 220 -8.09 16.55 8.12
N ILE A 221 -6.94 16.03 8.54
CA ILE A 221 -5.86 15.61 7.67
C ILE A 221 -6.34 14.47 6.74
N GLU A 222 -6.99 13.44 7.28
CA GLU A 222 -7.52 12.32 6.49
C GLU A 222 -8.62 12.72 5.52
N ALA A 223 -9.46 13.66 5.91
CA ALA A 223 -10.52 14.21 5.06
C ALA A 223 -9.99 15.19 3.98
N GLY A 224 -8.70 15.55 4.01
CA GLY A 224 -8.13 16.57 3.12
C GLY A 224 -8.69 17.99 3.38
N THR A 225 -9.28 18.20 4.56
CA THR A 225 -9.88 19.49 4.98
C THR A 225 -9.01 20.23 6.00
N PHE A 226 -7.76 19.85 6.08
CA PHE A 226 -6.81 20.49 6.98
C PHE A 226 -6.33 21.80 6.34
N ASP A 227 -6.83 22.92 6.83
CA ASP A 227 -6.50 24.23 6.31
C ASP A 227 -5.12 24.69 6.77
N ILE A 228 -4.30 25.14 5.82
CA ILE A 228 -3.05 25.83 6.05
C ILE A 228 -3.30 27.32 5.82
N ILE A 229 -3.04 28.15 6.83
CA ILE A 229 -3.22 29.59 6.76
C ILE A 229 -1.85 30.25 6.55
N PRO A 230 -1.49 30.59 5.29
CA PRO A 230 -0.19 31.14 4.99
C PRO A 230 -0.05 32.58 5.53
N GLU A 231 1.00 32.82 6.31
CA GLU A 231 1.41 34.10 6.82
C GLU A 231 2.94 34.27 6.76
N ARG A 232 3.42 35.48 6.96
CA ARG A 232 4.87 35.74 7.05
C ARG A 232 5.40 35.28 8.41
N VAL A 233 6.28 34.31 8.42
CA VAL A 233 6.86 33.71 9.63
C VAL A 233 8.34 34.12 9.73
N ASN A 234 8.72 34.73 10.85
CA ASN A 234 10.12 34.89 11.20
C ASN A 234 10.56 33.68 12.02
N ALA A 235 11.52 32.88 11.48
CA ALA A 235 12.00 31.64 12.08
C ALA A 235 12.62 31.88 13.48
N LYS A 236 13.40 32.94 13.64
CA LYS A 236 14.05 33.24 14.90
C LYS A 236 13.04 33.65 15.98
N GLN A 237 12.04 34.43 15.62
CA GLN A 237 10.98 34.82 16.55
C GLN A 237 10.13 33.61 16.95
N LEU A 238 9.84 32.70 16.00
CA LEU A 238 9.12 31.46 16.27
C LEU A 238 9.86 30.56 17.29
N CYS A 239 11.18 30.38 17.12
CA CYS A 239 12.01 29.63 18.05
C CYS A 239 12.11 30.36 19.43
N ASN A 240 12.22 31.66 19.45
CA ASN A 240 12.23 32.45 20.69
C ASN A 240 10.92 32.33 21.46
N ASP A 241 9.79 32.48 20.80
CA ASP A 241 8.45 32.31 21.41
C ASP A 241 8.31 30.93 22.07
N LEU A 242 8.76 29.90 21.38
CA LEU A 242 8.77 28.53 21.90
C LEU A 242 9.71 28.37 23.09
N PHE A 243 10.94 28.86 22.97
CA PHE A 243 11.96 28.79 24.02
C PHE A 243 11.45 29.42 25.32
N GLN A 244 10.92 30.65 25.26
CA GLN A 244 10.37 31.32 26.41
C GLN A 244 9.19 30.57 27.05
N ALA A 245 8.27 30.04 26.22
CA ALA A 245 7.13 29.29 26.70
C ALA A 245 7.52 27.98 27.41
N MET A 246 8.62 27.38 26.98
CA MET A 246 9.05 26.06 27.49
C MET A 246 10.11 26.13 28.58
N GLN A 247 10.80 27.26 28.76
CA GLN A 247 11.86 27.44 29.76
C GLN A 247 11.33 27.20 31.18
N MET A 248 10.11 27.63 31.51
CA MET A 248 9.48 27.41 32.82
C MET A 248 9.03 25.95 33.06
N LYS A 249 8.95 25.12 32.01
CA LYS A 249 8.57 23.71 32.12
C LYS A 249 9.77 22.78 32.23
N ALA A 250 10.98 23.26 31.96
CA ALA A 250 12.20 22.51 32.15
C ALA A 250 12.46 22.24 33.64
N THR A 251 12.83 21.02 33.96
CA THR A 251 13.25 20.68 35.32
C THR A 251 14.64 21.26 35.62
N PRO A 252 15.01 21.50 36.89
CA PRO A 252 16.33 22.04 37.21
C PRO A 252 17.52 21.21 36.69
N GLN A 253 17.30 19.95 36.34
CA GLN A 253 18.33 19.03 35.82
C GLN A 253 18.46 19.05 34.30
N VAL A 254 17.53 19.71 33.61
CA VAL A 254 17.49 19.77 32.15
C VAL A 254 17.60 21.21 31.68
N GLU A 255 18.72 21.55 31.03
CA GLU A 255 18.94 22.86 30.49
C GLU A 255 18.32 22.98 29.09
N LEU A 256 17.38 23.93 28.95
CA LEU A 256 16.83 24.28 27.62
C LEU A 256 17.69 25.38 27.00
N LEU A 257 18.21 25.10 25.82
CA LEU A 257 19.13 25.98 25.08
C LEU A 257 18.55 26.34 23.72
N MET A 258 18.90 27.51 23.25
CA MET A 258 18.73 27.92 21.87
C MET A 258 20.09 28.20 21.27
N LYS A 259 20.34 27.71 20.05
CA LYS A 259 21.63 27.89 19.38
C LYS A 259 21.94 29.36 19.16
N ASP A 260 23.17 29.74 19.43
CA ASP A 260 23.66 31.09 19.18
C ASP A 260 23.74 31.41 17.68
N ASN A 261 23.61 32.69 17.32
CA ASN A 261 23.76 33.18 15.94
C ASN A 261 22.84 32.55 14.91
N LEU A 262 21.60 32.29 15.28
CA LEU A 262 20.58 31.84 14.32
C LEU A 262 20.39 32.91 13.21
N PRO A 263 20.40 32.50 11.92
CA PRO A 263 20.28 33.45 10.82
C PRO A 263 18.90 34.12 10.80
N GLU A 264 18.84 35.40 10.40
CA GLU A 264 17.55 36.04 10.18
C GLU A 264 16.90 35.42 8.95
N LEU A 265 15.71 34.86 9.13
CA LEU A 265 14.94 34.24 8.05
C LEU A 265 13.46 34.54 8.21
N THR A 266 12.87 35.08 7.12
CA THR A 266 11.41 35.26 7.02
C THR A 266 10.91 34.58 5.75
N PHE A 267 9.89 33.74 5.87
CA PHE A 267 9.31 32.96 4.79
C PHE A 267 7.79 32.88 4.95
N THR A 268 7.08 32.38 3.96
CA THR A 268 5.62 32.21 4.01
C THR A 268 5.27 30.79 4.47
N SER A 269 4.51 30.66 5.55
CA SER A 269 4.03 29.37 6.08
C SER A 269 2.89 29.60 7.07
N ASP A 270 2.39 28.52 7.69
CA ASP A 270 1.46 28.59 8.82
C ASP A 270 2.26 28.58 10.15
N LYS A 271 2.32 29.72 10.82
CA LYS A 271 3.06 29.88 12.10
C LYS A 271 2.56 28.92 13.17
N ASN A 272 1.25 28.73 13.28
CA ASN A 272 0.66 27.90 14.31
C ASN A 272 1.02 26.42 14.12
N ARG A 273 1.03 25.98 12.87
CA ARG A 273 1.39 24.58 12.52
C ARG A 273 2.89 24.33 12.72
N LEU A 274 3.74 25.24 12.31
CA LEU A 274 5.17 25.15 12.59
C LEU A 274 5.45 25.13 14.10
N TYR A 275 4.77 26.02 14.85
CA TYR A 275 4.87 26.05 16.30
C TYR A 275 4.41 24.72 16.93
N GLN A 276 3.30 24.14 16.44
CA GLN A 276 2.78 22.84 16.91
C GLN A 276 3.81 21.71 16.73
N VAL A 277 4.49 21.66 15.58
CA VAL A 277 5.55 20.66 15.32
C VAL A 277 6.71 20.84 16.30
N LEU A 278 7.23 22.07 16.40
CA LEU A 278 8.35 22.37 17.30
C LEU A 278 7.99 22.13 18.77
N LEU A 279 6.79 22.53 19.20
CA LEU A 279 6.28 22.27 20.55
C LEU A 279 6.23 20.77 20.86
N ASN A 280 5.78 19.96 19.91
CA ASN A 280 5.77 18.50 20.07
C ASN A 280 7.18 17.94 20.25
N PHE A 281 8.15 18.41 19.47
CA PHE A 281 9.55 17.98 19.62
C PHE A 281 10.12 18.36 20.96
N VAL A 282 9.95 19.61 21.42
CA VAL A 282 10.48 20.07 22.70
C VAL A 282 9.80 19.37 23.88
N THR A 283 8.47 19.15 23.81
CA THR A 283 7.76 18.40 24.88
C THR A 283 8.18 16.94 24.95
N ASN A 284 8.44 16.31 23.80
CA ASN A 284 9.02 14.97 23.78
C ASN A 284 10.45 14.95 24.35
N ALA A 285 11.29 15.91 23.96
CA ALA A 285 12.64 16.03 24.51
C ALA A 285 12.63 16.18 26.04
N LEU A 286 11.79 17.08 26.60
CA LEU A 286 11.63 17.27 28.04
C LEU A 286 11.13 16.00 28.77
N LYS A 287 10.30 15.22 28.11
CA LYS A 287 9.73 14.00 28.65
C LYS A 287 10.73 12.84 28.72
N PHE A 288 11.67 12.76 27.76
CA PHE A 288 12.61 11.65 27.64
C PHE A 288 14.04 12.00 28.06
N THR A 289 14.26 13.24 28.54
CA THR A 289 15.54 13.68 29.12
C THR A 289 15.35 13.94 30.61
N SER A 290 15.95 13.09 31.44
CA SER A 290 15.91 13.23 32.91
C SER A 290 16.96 14.23 33.41
N GLU A 291 18.11 14.29 32.75
CA GLU A 291 19.23 15.22 33.04
C GLU A 291 19.98 15.54 31.76
N GLY A 292 20.58 16.72 31.69
CA GLY A 292 21.38 17.17 30.54
C GLY A 292 20.78 18.40 29.84
N SER A 293 20.70 18.39 28.51
CA SER A 293 20.28 19.57 27.74
C SER A 293 19.40 19.25 26.55
N ILE A 294 18.60 20.25 26.19
CA ILE A 294 17.75 20.24 24.99
C ILE A 294 18.08 21.50 24.19
N THR A 295 18.47 21.36 22.93
CA THR A 295 18.90 22.46 22.09
C THR A 295 17.94 22.64 20.91
N ILE A 296 17.38 23.86 20.75
CA ILE A 296 16.58 24.27 19.59
C ILE A 296 17.52 24.95 18.58
N ASP A 297 17.51 24.48 17.34
CA ASP A 297 18.34 25.01 16.25
C ASP A 297 17.54 25.07 14.95
N TYR A 298 17.94 25.95 14.02
CA TYR A 298 17.56 25.82 12.61
C TYR A 298 18.69 26.30 11.70
N LYS A 299 18.74 25.74 10.53
CA LYS A 299 19.74 26.05 9.50
C LYS A 299 19.08 26.21 8.15
N ILE A 300 19.64 27.10 7.34
CA ILE A 300 19.25 27.28 5.95
C ILE A 300 20.12 26.33 5.12
N ASP A 301 19.48 25.47 4.33
CA ASP A 301 20.17 24.54 3.42
C ASP A 301 19.55 24.69 2.01
N GLY A 302 20.25 25.42 1.16
CA GLY A 302 19.76 25.74 -0.18
C GLY A 302 18.43 26.51 -0.16
N ASN A 303 17.37 25.90 -0.67
CA ASN A 303 16.02 26.48 -0.72
C ASN A 303 15.08 25.95 0.38
N GLU A 304 15.63 25.35 1.42
CA GLU A 304 14.89 24.82 2.57
C GLU A 304 15.47 25.38 3.88
N VAL A 305 14.63 25.47 4.91
CA VAL A 305 15.06 25.64 6.29
C VAL A 305 14.88 24.32 7.04
N LYS A 306 15.92 23.81 7.70
CA LYS A 306 15.86 22.63 8.56
C LYS A 306 15.80 23.09 10.01
N PHE A 307 14.66 22.87 10.66
CA PHE A 307 14.48 23.02 12.10
C PHE A 307 14.86 21.73 12.82
N SER A 308 15.48 21.82 13.98
CA SER A 308 15.84 20.67 14.79
C SER A 308 15.73 20.96 16.29
N VAL A 309 15.36 19.90 17.03
CA VAL A 309 15.41 19.85 18.49
C VAL A 309 16.25 18.65 18.87
N GLN A 310 17.39 18.91 19.50
CA GLN A 310 18.32 17.89 19.94
C GLN A 310 18.24 17.74 21.46
N ASP A 311 18.08 16.55 21.96
CA ASP A 311 18.11 16.18 23.37
C ASP A 311 19.29 15.26 23.70
N THR A 312 19.66 15.20 24.97
CA THR A 312 20.67 14.27 25.51
C THR A 312 20.03 13.15 26.33
N GLY A 313 18.80 12.79 26.00
CA GLY A 313 18.01 11.80 26.72
C GLY A 313 18.38 10.35 26.41
N MET A 314 17.44 9.45 26.62
CA MET A 314 17.67 8.00 26.52
C MET A 314 17.96 7.49 25.10
N GLY A 315 17.66 8.29 24.05
CA GLY A 315 17.82 7.88 22.66
C GLY A 315 16.80 6.82 22.22
N ILE A 316 16.89 6.44 20.93
CA ILE A 316 15.94 5.54 20.27
C ILE A 316 16.71 4.49 19.47
N GLU A 317 16.37 3.22 19.67
CA GLU A 317 16.94 2.10 18.93
C GLU A 317 16.69 2.25 17.42
N PRO A 318 17.65 1.95 16.54
CA PRO A 318 17.51 2.14 15.08
C PRO A 318 16.25 1.50 14.48
N GLU A 319 15.91 0.31 14.96
CA GLU A 319 14.74 -0.46 14.47
C GLU A 319 13.39 0.21 14.81
N LYS A 320 13.38 1.11 15.79
CA LYS A 320 12.19 1.81 16.25
C LYS A 320 12.05 3.23 15.67
N GLN A 321 13.10 3.78 15.03
CA GLN A 321 13.10 5.17 14.57
C GLN A 321 12.08 5.47 13.46
N GLU A 322 11.76 4.53 12.60
CA GLU A 322 10.68 4.67 11.64
C GLU A 322 9.31 4.47 12.29
N ALA A 323 9.22 3.52 13.23
CA ALA A 323 7.96 3.15 13.86
C ALA A 323 7.36 4.26 14.73
N ILE A 324 8.18 5.16 15.31
CA ILE A 324 7.69 6.27 16.17
C ILE A 324 6.80 7.26 15.44
N PHE A 325 6.84 7.34 14.11
CA PHE A 325 5.94 8.14 13.30
C PHE A 325 4.60 7.44 12.98
N SER A 326 4.47 6.17 13.39
CA SER A 326 3.20 5.44 13.27
C SER A 326 2.26 5.78 14.43
N ARG A 327 0.95 5.68 14.17
CA ARG A 327 -0.10 6.06 15.13
C ARG A 327 -0.08 5.15 16.35
N PHE A 328 -0.22 5.73 17.56
CA PHE A 328 -0.28 5.06 18.86
C PHE A 328 0.98 4.27 19.24
N VAL A 329 2.08 4.48 18.56
CA VAL A 329 3.36 3.88 18.94
C VAL A 329 3.93 4.65 20.12
N LYS A 330 4.22 3.92 21.21
CA LYS A 330 4.88 4.41 22.42
C LYS A 330 6.10 3.52 22.69
N LEU A 331 7.27 4.11 22.82
CA LEU A 331 8.50 3.36 23.16
C LEU A 331 8.50 2.89 24.62
N ASN A 332 7.80 3.63 25.49
CA ASN A 332 7.62 3.32 26.89
C ASN A 332 6.18 3.56 27.30
N SER A 333 5.47 2.51 27.72
CA SER A 333 4.07 2.57 28.14
C SER A 333 3.86 3.27 29.49
N PHE A 334 4.91 3.38 30.31
CA PHE A 334 4.82 4.05 31.62
C PHE A 334 4.88 5.57 31.51
N ILE A 335 5.32 6.11 30.39
CA ILE A 335 5.44 7.54 30.20
C ILE A 335 4.13 8.07 29.54
N PRO A 336 3.41 9.03 30.16
CA PRO A 336 2.16 9.56 29.63
C PRO A 336 2.31 10.15 28.23
N GLY A 337 1.33 9.93 27.36
CA GLY A 337 1.31 10.50 26.01
C GLY A 337 0.32 9.78 25.11
N THR A 338 -0.12 10.44 24.04
CA THR A 338 -1.16 9.96 23.13
C THR A 338 -0.65 9.00 22.05
N GLY A 339 0.65 9.07 21.73
CA GLY A 339 1.22 8.38 20.57
C GLY A 339 0.72 8.93 19.22
N LEU A 340 0.07 10.09 19.21
CA LEU A 340 -0.43 10.76 18.00
C LEU A 340 0.41 11.98 17.60
N GLY A 341 1.19 12.56 18.50
CA GLY A 341 1.92 13.80 18.25
C GLY A 341 2.87 13.72 17.04
N LEU A 342 3.76 12.73 16.98
CA LEU A 342 4.71 12.57 15.86
C LEU A 342 4.02 12.25 14.52
N PRO A 343 3.02 11.36 14.44
CA PRO A 343 2.21 11.18 13.23
C PRO A 343 1.54 12.47 12.72
N ILE A 344 1.03 13.30 13.63
CA ILE A 344 0.44 14.60 13.28
C ILE A 344 1.53 15.55 12.75
N CYS A 345 2.69 15.60 13.41
CA CYS A 345 3.84 16.39 12.93
C CYS A 345 4.25 15.97 11.52
N GLN A 346 4.32 14.66 11.24
CA GLN A 346 4.64 14.15 9.91
C GLN A 346 3.62 14.61 8.87
N SER A 347 2.33 14.55 9.19
CA SER A 347 1.27 15.00 8.30
C SER A 347 1.33 16.51 8.04
N ILE A 348 1.53 17.33 9.09
CA ILE A 348 1.68 18.78 8.97
C ILE A 348 2.87 19.12 8.07
N VAL A 349 4.04 18.56 8.36
CA VAL A 349 5.27 18.84 7.61
C VAL A 349 5.13 18.42 6.14
N THR A 350 4.52 17.28 5.87
CA THR A 350 4.25 16.81 4.51
C THR A 350 3.34 17.76 3.75
N GLN A 351 2.28 18.28 4.37
CA GLN A 351 1.37 19.25 3.75
C GLN A 351 2.03 20.62 3.53
N LEU A 352 2.99 20.98 4.36
CA LEU A 352 3.83 22.18 4.17
C LEU A 352 4.94 21.97 3.12
N GLY A 353 5.01 20.78 2.49
CA GLY A 353 5.99 20.47 1.45
C GLY A 353 7.37 20.11 1.96
N GLY A 354 7.52 19.85 3.25
CA GLY A 354 8.77 19.49 3.91
C GLY A 354 8.95 17.99 4.15
N LYS A 355 10.04 17.65 4.83
CA LYS A 355 10.38 16.29 5.29
C LYS A 355 10.60 16.32 6.79
N ILE A 356 10.31 15.22 7.47
CA ILE A 356 10.52 15.03 8.91
C ILE A 356 11.36 13.79 9.16
N GLY A 357 12.15 13.80 10.21
CA GLY A 357 12.95 12.64 10.58
C GLY A 357 13.53 12.74 11.99
N VAL A 358 14.26 11.69 12.38
CA VAL A 358 14.98 11.59 13.64
C VAL A 358 16.36 10.99 13.37
N GLU A 359 17.35 11.48 14.08
CA GLU A 359 18.68 10.93 14.18
C GLU A 359 18.90 10.64 15.67
N SER A 360 19.12 9.39 16.05
CA SER A 360 19.19 9.01 17.47
C SER A 360 20.09 7.82 17.70
N GLU A 361 20.74 7.82 18.86
CA GLU A 361 21.56 6.72 19.33
C GLU A 361 21.21 6.42 20.80
N PRO A 362 20.94 5.16 21.17
CA PRO A 362 20.63 4.79 22.55
C PRO A 362 21.68 5.29 23.55
N GLY A 363 21.22 5.96 24.59
CA GLY A 363 22.08 6.53 25.64
C GLY A 363 22.78 7.84 25.27
N ARG A 364 22.59 8.36 24.05
CA ARG A 364 23.22 9.63 23.61
C ARG A 364 22.19 10.72 23.28
N GLY A 365 20.90 10.35 23.24
CA GLY A 365 19.81 11.26 22.95
C GLY A 365 19.33 11.19 21.52
N SER A 366 18.49 12.15 21.13
CA SER A 366 17.84 12.21 19.84
C SER A 366 17.89 13.61 19.26
N CYS A 367 17.90 13.69 17.93
CA CYS A 367 17.72 14.91 17.16
C CYS A 367 16.50 14.75 16.25
N PHE A 368 15.39 15.32 16.65
CA PHE A 368 14.20 15.41 15.80
C PHE A 368 14.32 16.63 14.90
N TRP A 369 14.04 16.46 13.62
CA TRP A 369 14.16 17.54 12.64
C TRP A 369 13.04 17.52 11.61
N PHE A 370 12.77 18.68 11.03
CA PHE A 370 11.95 18.77 9.83
C PHE A 370 12.49 19.87 8.89
N THR A 371 12.19 19.75 7.58
CA THR A 371 12.50 20.78 6.60
C THR A 371 11.23 21.52 6.18
N HIS A 372 11.40 22.74 5.70
CA HIS A 372 10.35 23.56 5.09
C HIS A 372 10.93 24.30 3.89
N PRO A 373 10.26 24.30 2.72
CA PRO A 373 10.70 25.11 1.58
C PRO A 373 10.67 26.60 1.89
N ILE A 374 11.70 27.33 1.45
CA ILE A 374 11.78 28.77 1.54
C ILE A 374 11.38 29.34 0.17
N ASN A 375 10.10 29.73 0.03
CA ASN A 375 9.59 30.38 -1.19
C ASN A 375 9.28 31.84 -0.91
#